data_1570976fe98827ff72f379508a64256a
#
_entry.id   1570976fe98827ff72f379508a64256a
#
_cell.length_a   1.000
_cell.length_b   1.000
_cell.length_c   1.000
_cell.angle_alpha   90.00
_cell.angle_beta   90.00
_cell.angle_gamma   90.00
#
_symmetry.space_group_name_H-M   'P 1'
#
loop_
_entity.id
_entity.type
_entity.pdbx_description
1 polymer ?
#
loop_
_entity_poly.entity_id
_entity_poly.type
_entity_poly.pdbx_seq_one_letter_code
_entity_poly.pdbx_strand_id
1 'polypeptide(L)'
;MGYQPSDEDLKSVEAWFAEYDALAEQGAIEQLADLAVFPMNLATDVPGGRAAVRQWTREEYVEAMRQAMGGGTAGLDLRSVRTPHFVSENLVVVETEATMTVDGRTESMSYVDLLVRTEDGWAFQTMVQGGWGHGWPVAKRG
;
A
#
# COMPACT_ATOMS: atom_id res chain seq x y z
N MET A 1 -6.38 -10.56 22.60
CA MET A 1 -6.21 -11.78 21.85
C MET A 1 -5.08 -11.61 20.86
N GLY A 2 -4.28 -12.63 20.70
CA GLY A 2 -3.14 -12.59 19.85
C GLY A 2 -1.94 -11.91 20.48
N TYR A 3 -1.02 -11.51 19.65
CA TYR A 3 0.24 -10.96 20.08
C TYR A 3 0.09 -9.54 20.62
N GLN A 4 0.75 -9.26 21.72
CA GLN A 4 0.80 -7.91 22.28
C GLN A 4 2.10 -7.24 21.82
N PRO A 5 2.03 -6.27 20.93
CA PRO A 5 3.24 -5.63 20.43
C PRO A 5 3.93 -4.80 21.52
N SER A 6 5.25 -4.80 21.47
CA SER A 6 6.05 -3.92 22.32
C SER A 6 6.10 -2.51 21.71
N ASP A 7 6.60 -1.54 22.47
CA ASP A 7 6.82 -0.20 21.95
C ASP A 7 7.80 -0.22 20.77
N GLU A 8 8.80 -1.10 20.83
CA GLU A 8 9.75 -1.25 19.73
C GLU A 8 9.09 -1.78 18.46
N ASP A 9 8.17 -2.73 18.61
CA ASP A 9 7.40 -3.26 17.48
C ASP A 9 6.61 -2.13 16.80
N LEU A 10 5.91 -1.35 17.61
CA LEU A 10 5.10 -0.24 17.08
C LEU A 10 5.97 0.81 16.40
N LYS A 11 7.10 1.15 17.00
CA LYS A 11 8.03 2.12 16.41
C LYS A 11 8.64 1.61 15.11
N SER A 12 8.89 0.30 15.01
CA SER A 12 9.46 -0.26 13.79
C SER A 12 8.49 -0.15 12.62
N VAL A 13 7.20 -0.32 12.87
CA VAL A 13 6.18 -0.15 11.84
C VAL A 13 6.07 1.34 11.45
N GLU A 14 6.08 2.24 12.42
CA GLU A 14 6.05 3.69 12.15
C GLU A 14 7.24 4.12 11.30
N ALA A 15 8.43 3.63 11.64
CA ALA A 15 9.65 3.98 10.89
C ALA A 15 9.58 3.44 9.46
N TRP A 16 9.03 2.24 9.27
CA TRP A 16 8.88 1.66 7.95
C TRP A 16 7.95 2.53 7.08
N PHE A 17 6.81 2.97 7.65
CA PHE A 17 5.89 3.81 6.90
C PHE A 17 6.44 5.21 6.64
N ALA A 18 7.28 5.74 7.53
CA ALA A 18 7.92 7.03 7.29
C ALA A 18 8.81 6.94 6.05
N GLU A 19 9.55 5.84 5.89
CA GLU A 19 10.37 5.61 4.71
C GLU A 19 9.49 5.39 3.48
N TYR A 20 8.45 4.58 3.61
CA TYR A 20 7.50 4.32 2.54
C TYR A 20 6.88 5.62 2.02
N ASP A 21 6.41 6.46 2.93
CA ASP A 21 5.78 7.73 2.57
C ASP A 21 6.76 8.69 1.88
N ALA A 22 8.00 8.73 2.35
CA ALA A 22 9.01 9.58 1.73
C ALA A 22 9.32 9.13 0.30
N LEU A 23 9.41 7.81 0.09
CA LEU A 23 9.65 7.28 -1.25
C LEU A 23 8.45 7.49 -2.18
N ALA A 24 7.25 7.33 -1.66
CA ALA A 24 6.02 7.56 -2.42
C ALA A 24 5.92 9.03 -2.84
N GLU A 25 6.24 9.94 -1.93
CA GLU A 25 6.22 11.37 -2.20
C GLU A 25 7.22 11.75 -3.28
N GLN A 26 8.36 11.08 -3.33
CA GLN A 26 9.40 11.30 -4.34
C GLN A 26 9.09 10.62 -5.67
N GLY A 27 8.06 9.77 -5.72
CA GLY A 27 7.78 8.97 -6.91
C GLY A 27 8.84 7.90 -7.15
N ALA A 28 9.52 7.46 -6.12
CA ALA A 28 10.63 6.50 -6.21
C ALA A 28 10.09 5.07 -6.32
N ILE A 29 9.50 4.75 -7.46
CA ILE A 29 8.76 3.50 -7.68
C ILE A 29 9.63 2.25 -7.50
N GLU A 30 10.85 2.26 -8.01
CA GLU A 30 11.75 1.10 -7.87
C GLU A 30 12.07 0.84 -6.39
N GLN A 31 12.33 1.90 -5.63
CA GLN A 31 12.62 1.76 -4.21
C GLN A 31 11.38 1.31 -3.43
N LEU A 32 10.19 1.76 -3.85
CA LEU A 32 8.94 1.25 -3.26
C LEU A 32 8.81 -0.24 -3.48
N ALA A 33 9.15 -0.72 -4.68
CA ALA A 33 9.13 -2.14 -4.98
C ALA A 33 10.10 -2.93 -4.08
N ASP A 34 11.21 -2.32 -3.70
CA ASP A 34 12.17 -2.95 -2.79
C ASP A 34 11.61 -3.17 -1.39
N LEU A 35 10.52 -2.48 -1.05
CA LEU A 35 9.86 -2.64 0.25
C LEU A 35 8.79 -3.75 0.25
N ALA A 36 8.64 -4.45 -0.85
CA ALA A 36 7.62 -5.49 -1.01
C ALA A 36 8.23 -6.87 -1.13
N VAL A 37 7.41 -7.87 -0.81
CA VAL A 37 7.73 -9.28 -1.11
C VAL A 37 6.91 -9.69 -2.31
N PHE A 38 7.56 -10.28 -3.31
CA PHE A 38 6.89 -10.72 -4.52
C PHE A 38 6.86 -12.24 -4.63
N PRO A 39 5.79 -12.83 -5.19
CA PRO A 39 4.64 -12.12 -5.75
C PRO A 39 3.82 -11.43 -4.66
N MET A 40 3.35 -10.23 -4.97
CA MET A 40 2.54 -9.45 -4.05
C MET A 40 1.06 -9.66 -4.40
N ASN A 41 0.23 -9.77 -3.37
CA ASN A 41 -1.20 -9.95 -3.58
C ASN A 41 -1.93 -8.62 -3.54
N LEU A 42 -2.95 -8.50 -4.36
CA LEU A 42 -3.84 -7.35 -4.35
C LEU A 42 -5.27 -7.82 -4.40
N ALA A 43 -6.10 -7.30 -3.50
CA ALA A 43 -7.55 -7.44 -3.57
C ALA A 43 -8.13 -6.05 -3.82
N THR A 44 -8.98 -5.92 -4.81
CA THR A 44 -9.50 -4.63 -5.24
C THR A 44 -10.92 -4.77 -5.82
N ASP A 45 -11.50 -3.65 -6.16
CA ASP A 45 -12.78 -3.60 -6.87
C ASP A 45 -12.54 -3.53 -8.37
N VAL A 46 -13.44 -4.14 -9.13
CA VAL A 46 -13.45 -3.97 -10.59
C VAL A 46 -14.83 -3.46 -11.01
N PRO A 47 -14.94 -2.85 -12.21
CA PRO A 47 -16.22 -2.42 -12.73
C PRO A 47 -17.21 -3.59 -12.77
N GLY A 48 -18.46 -3.31 -12.45
CA GLY A 48 -19.53 -4.32 -12.42
C GLY A 48 -19.89 -4.79 -11.02
N GLY A 49 -19.33 -4.18 -9.99
CA GLY A 49 -19.72 -4.46 -8.60
C GLY A 49 -19.14 -5.71 -8.00
N ARG A 50 -17.97 -6.11 -8.48
CA ARG A 50 -17.30 -7.31 -7.97
C ARG A 50 -15.91 -6.97 -7.46
N ALA A 51 -15.38 -7.85 -6.63
CA ALA A 51 -13.99 -7.79 -6.22
C ALA A 51 -13.13 -8.62 -7.18
N ALA A 52 -11.87 -8.28 -7.25
CA ALA A 52 -10.90 -9.07 -7.99
C ALA A 52 -9.63 -9.21 -7.17
N VAL A 53 -8.95 -10.32 -7.36
CA VAL A 53 -7.65 -10.55 -6.72
C VAL A 53 -6.62 -10.80 -7.80
N ARG A 54 -5.40 -10.29 -7.56
CA ARG A 54 -4.29 -10.43 -8.49
C ARG A 54 -3.03 -10.73 -7.69
N GLN A 55 -2.12 -11.39 -8.35
CA GLN A 55 -0.76 -11.50 -7.85
C GLN A 55 0.14 -10.76 -8.84
N TRP A 56 0.95 -9.87 -8.31
CA TRP A 56 1.88 -9.10 -9.14
C TRP A 56 3.30 -9.59 -8.92
N THR A 57 4.03 -9.70 -10.03
CA THR A 57 5.47 -9.74 -9.98
C THR A 57 5.98 -8.33 -9.71
N ARG A 58 7.27 -8.21 -9.41
CA ARG A 58 7.87 -6.88 -9.24
C ARG A 58 7.65 -6.00 -10.47
N GLU A 59 7.83 -6.56 -11.66
CA GLU A 59 7.66 -5.82 -12.91
C GLU A 59 6.23 -5.30 -13.08
N GLU A 60 5.25 -6.14 -12.76
CA GLU A 60 3.84 -5.77 -12.85
C GLU A 60 3.50 -4.68 -11.83
N TYR A 61 4.04 -4.78 -10.63
CA TYR A 61 3.85 -3.76 -9.61
C TYR A 61 4.41 -2.41 -10.06
N VAL A 62 5.65 -2.43 -10.56
CA VAL A 62 6.32 -1.21 -11.03
C VAL A 62 5.52 -0.55 -12.14
N GLU A 63 5.03 -1.35 -13.09
CA GLU A 63 4.23 -0.82 -14.20
C GLU A 63 2.90 -0.23 -13.72
N ALA A 64 2.22 -0.92 -12.80
CA ALA A 64 0.97 -0.43 -12.23
C ALA A 64 1.18 0.90 -11.49
N MET A 65 2.27 1.00 -10.73
CA MET A 65 2.60 2.21 -10.00
C MET A 65 2.95 3.36 -10.93
N ARG A 66 3.67 3.09 -12.01
CA ARG A 66 3.98 4.12 -13.00
C ARG A 66 2.71 4.71 -13.59
N GLN A 67 1.74 3.88 -13.89
CA GLN A 67 0.46 4.35 -14.43
C GLN A 67 -0.34 5.11 -13.39
N ALA A 68 -0.35 4.65 -12.15
CA ALA A 68 -1.08 5.31 -11.08
C ALA A 68 -0.45 6.66 -10.70
N MET A 69 0.87 6.74 -10.74
CA MET A 69 1.63 7.91 -10.28
C MET A 69 2.20 8.76 -11.45
N GLY A 70 1.89 8.38 -12.67
CA GLY A 70 2.49 8.98 -13.87
C GLY A 70 2.17 10.44 -14.08
N GLY A 71 1.11 10.95 -13.46
CA GLY A 71 0.76 12.37 -13.51
C GLY A 71 1.56 13.23 -12.54
N GLY A 72 2.42 12.62 -11.75
CA GLY A 72 3.19 13.30 -10.73
C GLY A 72 2.39 13.54 -9.47
N THR A 73 3.07 13.96 -8.43
CA THR A 73 2.46 14.22 -7.13
C THR A 73 2.49 15.70 -6.73
N ALA A 74 2.90 16.56 -7.66
CA ALA A 74 2.97 17.99 -7.40
C ALA A 74 1.58 18.54 -7.07
N GLY A 75 1.48 19.27 -5.97
CA GLY A 75 0.21 19.86 -5.54
C GLY A 75 -0.69 18.89 -4.79
N LEU A 76 -0.25 17.68 -4.56
CA LEU A 76 -0.98 16.67 -3.82
C LEU A 76 -0.69 16.80 -2.34
N ASP A 77 -1.74 16.95 -1.52
CA ASP A 77 -1.63 16.91 -0.07
C ASP A 77 -2.23 15.59 0.40
N LEU A 78 -1.37 14.69 0.84
CA LEU A 78 -1.78 13.37 1.32
C LEU A 78 -1.53 13.27 2.81
N ARG A 79 -2.58 12.93 3.56
CA ARG A 79 -2.49 12.69 4.99
C ARG A 79 -3.00 11.30 5.30
N SER A 80 -2.27 10.57 6.12
CA SER A 80 -2.62 9.21 6.46
C SER A 80 -2.61 8.99 7.97
N VAL A 81 -3.59 8.25 8.44
CA VAL A 81 -3.63 7.76 9.82
C VAL A 81 -3.60 6.23 9.73
N ARG A 82 -2.64 5.62 10.38
CA ARG A 82 -2.43 4.17 10.31
C ARG A 82 -2.60 3.53 11.67
N THR A 83 -3.30 2.39 11.67
CA THR A 83 -3.55 1.62 12.87
C THR A 83 -3.04 0.21 12.65
N PRO A 84 -1.93 -0.17 13.30
CA PRO A 84 -1.40 -1.51 13.16
C PRO A 84 -2.11 -2.51 14.06
N HIS A 85 -2.36 -3.70 13.53
CA HIS A 85 -2.95 -4.81 14.26
C HIS A 85 -2.00 -6.01 14.12
N PHE A 86 -1.26 -6.30 15.17
CA PHE A 86 -0.31 -7.40 15.15
C PHE A 86 -1.03 -8.74 15.30
N VAL A 87 -0.87 -9.59 14.31
CA VAL A 87 -1.37 -10.97 14.34
C VAL A 87 -0.38 -11.85 15.08
N SER A 88 0.91 -11.58 14.86
CA SER A 88 2.02 -12.23 15.55
C SER A 88 3.18 -11.25 15.58
N GLU A 89 4.29 -11.66 16.17
CA GLU A 89 5.49 -10.84 16.17
C GLU A 89 5.96 -10.46 14.77
N ASN A 90 5.67 -11.31 13.79
CA ASN A 90 6.19 -11.17 12.43
C ASN A 90 5.15 -10.84 11.38
N LEU A 91 3.90 -10.64 11.80
CA LEU A 91 2.79 -10.37 10.87
C LEU A 91 1.94 -9.24 11.46
N VAL A 92 1.80 -8.17 10.69
CA VAL A 92 0.97 -7.04 11.10
C VAL A 92 0.06 -6.60 9.95
N VAL A 93 -1.21 -6.41 10.29
CA VAL A 93 -2.20 -5.86 9.36
C VAL A 93 -2.34 -4.39 9.71
N VAL A 94 -2.14 -3.50 8.74
CA VAL A 94 -2.21 -2.07 8.97
C VAL A 94 -3.38 -1.48 8.23
N GLU A 95 -4.31 -0.89 8.98
CA GLU A 95 -5.41 -0.14 8.38
C GLU A 95 -4.95 1.29 8.17
N THR A 96 -5.22 1.83 7.00
CA THR A 96 -4.89 3.21 6.68
C THR A 96 -6.13 3.98 6.28
N GLU A 97 -6.35 5.11 6.93
CA GLU A 97 -7.32 6.11 6.51
C GLU A 97 -6.52 7.25 5.91
N ALA A 98 -6.70 7.48 4.63
CA ALA A 98 -5.95 8.51 3.92
C ALA A 98 -6.90 9.58 3.40
N THR A 99 -6.45 10.82 3.48
CA THR A 99 -7.17 11.97 2.94
C THR A 99 -6.27 12.63 1.91
N MET A 100 -6.79 12.80 0.73
CA MET A 100 -6.05 13.39 -0.39
C MET A 100 -6.75 14.64 -0.86
N THR A 101 -6.01 15.76 -0.91
CA THR A 101 -6.55 17.03 -1.40
C THR A 101 -5.82 17.42 -2.69
N VAL A 102 -6.58 17.59 -3.75
CA VAL A 102 -6.07 18.02 -5.06
C VAL A 102 -7.00 19.12 -5.58
N ASP A 103 -6.43 20.26 -5.93
CA ASP A 103 -7.19 21.39 -6.52
C ASP A 103 -8.40 21.80 -5.66
N GLY A 104 -8.22 21.80 -4.33
CA GLY A 104 -9.28 22.16 -3.41
C GLY A 104 -10.33 21.10 -3.15
N ARG A 105 -10.21 19.95 -3.80
CA ARG A 105 -11.12 18.81 -3.61
C ARG A 105 -10.46 17.81 -2.67
N THR A 106 -11.22 17.35 -1.69
CA THR A 106 -10.73 16.40 -0.72
C THR A 106 -11.44 15.05 -0.92
N GLU A 107 -10.67 14.01 -1.04
CA GLU A 107 -11.18 12.64 -1.13
C GLU A 107 -10.57 11.81 -0.01
N SER A 108 -11.37 10.91 0.53
CA SER A 108 -10.93 9.98 1.56
C SER A 108 -10.89 8.58 0.99
N MET A 109 -9.91 7.81 1.45
CA MET A 109 -9.81 6.40 1.07
C MET A 109 -9.35 5.59 2.26
N SER A 110 -9.77 4.33 2.28
CA SER A 110 -9.35 3.39 3.30
C SER A 110 -8.73 2.20 2.62
N TYR A 111 -7.65 1.70 3.17
CA TYR A 111 -7.04 0.50 2.64
C TYR A 111 -6.30 -0.26 3.75
N VAL A 112 -5.91 -1.47 3.44
CA VAL A 112 -5.27 -2.37 4.39
C VAL A 112 -4.05 -2.97 3.72
N ASP A 113 -2.96 -3.05 4.45
CA ASP A 113 -1.73 -3.71 4.01
C ASP A 113 -1.36 -4.79 5.01
N LEU A 114 -0.86 -5.90 4.50
CA LEU A 114 -0.23 -6.92 5.34
C LEU A 114 1.28 -6.74 5.22
N LEU A 115 1.92 -6.47 6.35
CA LEU A 115 3.37 -6.44 6.44
C LEU A 115 3.85 -7.74 7.05
N VAL A 116 4.93 -8.27 6.49
CA VAL A 116 5.59 -9.47 6.99
C VAL A 116 7.02 -9.10 7.37
N ARG A 117 7.52 -9.70 8.45
CA ARG A 117 8.91 -9.45 8.86
C ARG A 117 9.83 -10.40 8.13
N THR A 118 10.78 -9.84 7.40
CA THR A 118 11.81 -10.60 6.67
C THR A 118 13.16 -10.40 7.37
N GLU A 119 14.20 -11.01 6.84
CA GLU A 119 15.55 -10.80 7.34
C GLU A 119 15.98 -9.34 7.25
N ASP A 120 15.42 -8.61 6.29
CA ASP A 120 15.75 -7.21 6.05
C ASP A 120 14.80 -6.23 6.72
N GLY A 121 13.87 -6.73 7.53
CA GLY A 121 12.87 -5.91 8.21
C GLY A 121 11.47 -6.13 7.66
N TRP A 122 10.59 -5.17 7.89
CA TRP A 122 9.23 -5.27 7.39
C TRP A 122 9.18 -5.12 5.87
N ALA A 123 8.23 -5.84 5.26
CA ALA A 123 7.95 -5.69 3.84
C ALA A 123 6.46 -5.92 3.62
N PHE A 124 5.86 -5.21 2.68
CA PHE A 124 4.45 -5.46 2.40
C PHE A 124 4.29 -6.59 1.39
N GLN A 125 3.27 -7.41 1.59
CA GLN A 125 3.03 -8.59 0.80
C GLN A 125 1.62 -8.62 0.21
N THR A 126 0.66 -7.96 0.88
CA THR A 126 -0.73 -7.93 0.42
C THR A 126 -1.28 -6.52 0.59
N MET A 127 -1.95 -6.03 -0.44
CA MET A 127 -2.70 -4.78 -0.41
C MET A 127 -4.18 -5.09 -0.61
N VAL A 128 -5.03 -4.45 0.20
CA VAL A 128 -6.49 -4.50 0.04
C VAL A 128 -6.95 -3.06 -0.14
N GLN A 129 -7.27 -2.69 -1.37
CA GLN A 129 -7.59 -1.31 -1.70
C GLN A 129 -8.54 -1.25 -2.87
N GLY A 130 -9.66 -0.58 -2.70
CA GLY A 130 -10.62 -0.38 -3.78
C GLY A 130 -10.08 0.59 -4.82
N GLY A 131 -10.70 0.56 -5.99
CA GLY A 131 -10.45 1.53 -7.04
C GLY A 131 -9.36 1.17 -8.04
N TRP A 132 -8.48 0.25 -7.72
CA TRP A 132 -7.41 -0.13 -8.65
C TRP A 132 -7.94 -0.73 -9.95
N GLY A 133 -9.09 -1.42 -9.89
CA GLY A 133 -9.70 -2.03 -11.06
C GLY A 133 -10.22 -1.05 -12.09
N HIS A 134 -10.43 0.20 -11.74
CA HIS A 134 -11.07 1.18 -12.63
C HIS A 134 -10.12 1.84 -13.62
N GLY A 135 -8.86 1.93 -13.33
CA GLY A 135 -7.86 2.47 -14.25
C GLY A 135 -6.66 1.58 -14.40
N TRP A 136 -6.75 0.42 -13.88
CA TRP A 136 -5.65 -0.50 -13.73
C TRP A 136 -5.48 -1.35 -14.98
N PRO A 137 -4.26 -1.46 -15.52
CA PRO A 137 -4.05 -2.18 -16.77
C PRO A 137 -4.53 -3.62 -16.77
N VAL A 138 -4.37 -4.30 -15.64
CA VAL A 138 -4.76 -5.71 -15.50
C VAL A 138 -6.26 -5.87 -15.61
N ALA A 139 -7.04 -4.92 -15.06
CA ALA A 139 -8.49 -4.95 -15.14
C ALA A 139 -8.98 -4.78 -16.58
N LYS A 140 -8.25 -4.04 -17.40
CA LYS A 140 -8.62 -3.83 -18.80
C LYS A 140 -8.41 -5.06 -19.66
N ARG A 141 -7.61 -5.99 -19.21
CA ARG A 141 -7.33 -7.24 -19.93
C ARG A 141 -8.32 -8.34 -19.62
N GLY A 142 -8.99 -8.19 -18.51
CA GLY A 142 -9.85 -9.21 -18.02
C GLY A 142 -11.28 -8.93 -18.09
#